data_2158d1593c87b41c7e2f255f5218990d
#
_entry.id   2158d1593c87b41c7e2f255f5218990d
#
_cell.length_a   1.000
_cell.length_b   1.000
_cell.length_c   1.000
_cell.angle_alpha   90.00
_cell.angle_beta   90.00
_cell.angle_gamma   90.00
#
_symmetry.space_group_name_H-M   'P 1'
#
loop_
_entity.id
_entity.type
_entity.pdbx_description
1 polymer ?
#
loop_
_entity_poly.entity_id
_entity_poly.type
_entity_poly.pdbx_seq_one_letter_code
_entity_poly.pdbx_strand_id
1 'polypeptide(L)'
;MQVQVSPAWKSIRIRGLLIMNKSQLPTLQDIEELTAFLPRLYAEGFSPIESWSGGEKLKDGSFSLPYPTYNPVVEEFFRLVSSKGWLDYEYDPEQAYQMLKDEDLVKTASLSQIKTMLTFCVRGERFSDGHWGQMIEEGYIRRVLERLDEIKWERRKDHS
;
A
#
# COMPACT_ATOMS: atom_id res chain seq x y z
N MET A 1 23.55 -26.46 32.54
CA MET A 1 22.64 -27.39 31.85
C MET A 1 21.86 -26.64 30.79
N GLN A 2 22.27 -26.76 29.56
CA GLN A 2 21.54 -26.13 28.45
C GLN A 2 20.28 -26.96 28.20
N VAL A 3 19.12 -26.38 28.46
CA VAL A 3 17.85 -26.98 28.01
C VAL A 3 17.80 -26.81 26.48
N GLN A 4 18.11 -27.88 25.77
CA GLN A 4 17.82 -27.95 24.36
C GLN A 4 16.32 -27.92 24.18
N VAL A 5 15.81 -26.71 23.93
CA VAL A 5 14.43 -26.54 23.47
C VAL A 5 14.35 -27.21 22.11
N SER A 6 13.58 -28.26 22.00
CA SER A 6 13.39 -29.00 20.75
C SER A 6 13.04 -28.03 19.62
N PRO A 7 13.75 -28.06 18.49
CA PRO A 7 13.48 -27.17 17.38
C PRO A 7 12.10 -27.39 16.72
N ALA A 8 11.40 -28.45 17.08
CA ALA A 8 10.10 -28.79 16.49
C ALA A 8 9.00 -27.75 16.74
N TRP A 9 8.96 -27.16 17.95
CA TRP A 9 7.94 -26.13 18.24
C TRP A 9 8.25 -24.79 17.57
N LYS A 10 9.54 -24.45 17.38
CA LYS A 10 9.96 -23.28 16.61
C LYS A 10 9.56 -23.44 15.15
N SER A 11 9.69 -24.65 14.60
CA SER A 11 9.29 -24.96 13.23
C SER A 11 7.77 -24.90 13.04
N ILE A 12 6.98 -25.30 14.03
CA ILE A 12 5.51 -25.25 13.99
C ILE A 12 5.03 -23.81 14.06
N ARG A 13 5.64 -22.98 14.91
CA ARG A 13 5.31 -21.56 15.04
C ARG A 13 5.68 -20.77 13.77
N ILE A 14 6.82 -21.05 13.18
CA ILE A 14 7.29 -20.44 11.92
C ILE A 14 6.42 -20.90 10.74
N ARG A 15 6.04 -22.17 10.70
CA ARG A 15 5.10 -22.69 9.68
C ARG A 15 3.70 -22.08 9.82
N GLY A 16 3.20 -21.91 11.05
CA GLY A 16 1.93 -21.24 11.31
C GLY A 16 1.95 -19.78 10.87
N LEU A 17 3.02 -19.04 11.18
CA LEU A 17 3.21 -17.65 10.71
C LEU A 17 3.37 -17.57 9.20
N LEU A 18 4.14 -18.46 8.58
CA LEU A 18 4.33 -18.52 7.12
C LEU A 18 3.04 -18.92 6.39
N ILE A 19 2.25 -19.81 6.96
CA ILE A 19 0.94 -20.22 6.42
C ILE A 19 -0.05 -19.06 6.57
N MET A 20 -0.05 -18.34 7.71
CA MET A 20 -0.90 -17.15 7.88
C MET A 20 -0.52 -16.03 6.91
N ASN A 21 0.78 -15.80 6.64
CA ASN A 21 1.22 -14.82 5.65
C ASN A 21 0.89 -15.24 4.21
N LYS A 22 0.99 -16.52 3.88
CA LYS A 22 0.59 -17.05 2.57
C LYS A 22 -0.93 -17.05 2.36
N SER A 23 -1.70 -17.27 3.43
CA SER A 23 -3.18 -17.26 3.37
C SER A 23 -3.77 -15.84 3.29
N GLN A 24 -2.93 -14.79 3.41
CA GLN A 24 -3.33 -13.39 3.36
C GLN A 24 -2.97 -12.69 2.04
N LEU A 25 -2.71 -13.44 0.97
CA LEU A 25 -2.60 -12.82 -0.35
C LEU A 25 -3.99 -12.35 -0.79
N PRO A 26 -4.06 -11.18 -1.44
CA PRO A 26 -5.32 -10.66 -1.94
C PRO A 26 -6.02 -11.64 -2.88
N THR A 27 -7.33 -11.74 -2.73
CA THR A 27 -8.18 -12.53 -3.62
C THR A 27 -8.43 -11.79 -4.93
N LEU A 28 -9.00 -12.47 -5.91
CA LEU A 28 -9.43 -11.82 -7.16
C LEU A 28 -10.40 -10.67 -6.87
N GLN A 29 -11.34 -10.87 -5.94
CA GLN A 29 -12.28 -9.84 -5.54
C GLN A 29 -11.55 -8.62 -4.94
N ASP A 30 -10.57 -8.82 -4.06
CA ASP A 30 -9.76 -7.73 -3.50
C ASP A 30 -9.06 -6.93 -4.61
N ILE A 31 -8.53 -7.62 -5.62
CA ILE A 31 -7.86 -6.99 -6.76
C ILE A 31 -8.87 -6.18 -7.59
N GLU A 32 -10.06 -6.72 -7.82
CA GLU A 32 -11.13 -6.01 -8.55
C GLU A 32 -11.58 -4.74 -7.82
N GLU A 33 -11.75 -4.82 -6.51
CA GLU A 33 -12.12 -3.67 -5.69
C GLU A 33 -11.04 -2.58 -5.74
N LEU A 34 -9.77 -2.96 -5.65
CA LEU A 34 -8.69 -1.99 -5.66
C LEU A 34 -8.46 -1.38 -7.05
N THR A 35 -8.49 -2.17 -8.11
CA THR A 35 -8.30 -1.68 -9.48
C THR A 35 -9.44 -0.77 -9.96
N ALA A 36 -10.62 -0.87 -9.35
CA ALA A 36 -11.74 0.03 -9.63
C ALA A 36 -11.42 1.51 -9.31
N PHE A 37 -10.42 1.77 -8.47
CA PHE A 37 -9.98 3.14 -8.16
C PHE A 37 -9.14 3.77 -9.27
N LEU A 38 -8.57 2.99 -10.18
CA LEU A 38 -7.69 3.52 -11.22
C LEU A 38 -8.34 4.65 -12.04
N PRO A 39 -9.55 4.50 -12.62
CA PRO A 39 -10.19 5.59 -13.35
C PRO A 39 -10.68 6.73 -12.44
N ARG A 40 -10.91 6.47 -11.16
CA ARG A 40 -11.36 7.49 -10.20
C ARG A 40 -10.21 8.38 -9.73
N LEU A 41 -9.06 7.79 -9.42
CA LEU A 41 -7.87 8.52 -8.94
C LEU A 41 -7.16 9.30 -10.06
N TYR A 42 -7.34 8.87 -11.30
CA TYR A 42 -6.67 9.46 -12.47
C TYR A 42 -7.66 10.02 -13.49
N ALA A 43 -8.86 10.38 -13.04
CA ALA A 43 -9.82 11.12 -13.83
C ALA A 43 -9.26 12.51 -14.20
N GLU A 44 -9.64 13.01 -15.36
CA GLU A 44 -9.27 14.37 -15.77
C GLU A 44 -9.72 15.40 -14.73
N GLY A 45 -8.81 16.28 -14.32
CA GLY A 45 -9.07 17.30 -13.31
C GLY A 45 -9.12 16.80 -11.87
N PHE A 46 -8.84 15.52 -11.62
CA PHE A 46 -8.79 14.99 -10.26
C PHE A 46 -7.58 15.55 -9.49
N SER A 47 -7.84 16.05 -8.28
CA SER A 47 -6.79 16.47 -7.34
C SER A 47 -6.87 15.63 -6.07
N PRO A 48 -5.80 14.93 -5.68
CA PRO A 48 -5.83 14.08 -4.48
C PRO A 48 -5.96 14.88 -3.18
N ILE A 49 -5.43 16.11 -3.14
CA ILE A 49 -5.53 17.00 -1.99
C ILE A 49 -6.47 18.15 -2.35
N GLU A 50 -7.55 18.31 -1.58
CA GLU A 50 -8.54 19.38 -1.76
C GLU A 50 -8.06 20.71 -1.20
N SER A 51 -7.41 20.67 -0.05
CA SER A 51 -6.90 21.86 0.63
C SER A 51 -5.82 21.52 1.64
N TRP A 52 -5.08 22.53 2.03
CA TRP A 52 -4.15 22.50 3.13
C TRP A 52 -4.65 23.39 4.26
N SER A 53 -4.55 22.90 5.49
CA SER A 53 -4.87 23.66 6.72
C SER A 53 -3.65 23.68 7.63
N GLY A 54 -3.64 24.59 8.62
CA GLY A 54 -2.50 24.73 9.52
C GLY A 54 -1.39 25.63 8.95
N GLY A 55 -0.22 25.58 9.59
CA GLY A 55 0.89 26.47 9.26
C GLY A 55 0.74 27.87 9.83
N GLU A 56 -0.26 28.10 10.67
CA GLU A 56 -0.56 29.42 11.26
C GLU A 56 0.03 29.52 12.67
N LYS A 57 0.40 30.74 13.03
CA LYS A 57 0.81 31.06 14.39
C LYS A 57 -0.42 31.11 15.30
N LEU A 58 -0.43 30.30 16.34
CA LEU A 58 -1.51 30.24 17.32
C LEU A 58 -1.36 31.36 18.34
N LYS A 59 -2.45 31.63 19.09
CA LYS A 59 -2.51 32.72 20.10
C LYS A 59 -1.48 32.55 21.22
N ASP A 60 -1.05 31.34 21.49
CA ASP A 60 -0.03 31.02 22.50
C ASP A 60 1.40 31.16 21.98
N GLY A 61 1.59 31.56 20.73
CA GLY A 61 2.89 31.72 20.08
C GLY A 61 3.44 30.48 19.38
N SER A 62 2.80 29.30 19.51
CA SER A 62 3.13 28.10 18.77
C SER A 62 2.64 28.15 17.32
N PHE A 63 3.17 27.24 16.47
CA PHE A 63 2.69 27.06 15.11
C PHE A 63 1.93 25.75 14.99
N SER A 64 0.78 25.79 14.33
CA SER A 64 0.14 24.56 13.91
C SER A 64 0.90 23.97 12.69
N LEU A 65 1.13 22.66 12.67
CA LEU A 65 1.72 22.01 11.51
C LEU A 65 0.71 21.99 10.35
N PRO A 66 1.16 22.21 9.11
CA PRO A 66 0.28 22.08 7.97
C PRO A 66 -0.15 20.61 7.79
N TYR A 67 -1.41 20.39 7.46
CA TYR A 67 -1.96 19.07 7.15
C TYR A 67 -2.91 19.14 5.95
N PRO A 68 -2.94 18.09 5.12
CA PRO A 68 -3.81 18.06 3.96
C PRO A 68 -5.22 17.61 4.32
N THR A 69 -6.19 18.10 3.58
CA THR A 69 -7.53 17.50 3.48
C THR A 69 -7.58 16.76 2.15
N TYR A 70 -7.67 15.44 2.21
CA TYR A 70 -7.70 14.60 1.03
C TYR A 70 -9.08 14.56 0.40
N ASN A 71 -9.12 14.38 -0.91
CA ASN A 71 -10.33 14.00 -1.60
C ASN A 71 -10.88 12.69 -1.01
N PRO A 72 -12.20 12.57 -0.78
CA PRO A 72 -12.80 11.35 -0.21
C PRO A 72 -12.43 10.05 -0.93
N VAL A 73 -12.21 10.09 -2.25
CA VAL A 73 -11.76 8.94 -3.04
C VAL A 73 -10.39 8.45 -2.59
N VAL A 74 -9.48 9.37 -2.25
CA VAL A 74 -8.15 9.04 -1.73
C VAL A 74 -8.25 8.36 -0.37
N GLU A 75 -9.07 8.89 0.52
CA GLU A 75 -9.29 8.31 1.86
C GLU A 75 -9.90 6.91 1.76
N GLU A 76 -10.86 6.73 0.88
CA GLU A 76 -11.50 5.43 0.62
C GLU A 76 -10.47 4.41 0.09
N PHE A 77 -9.65 4.82 -0.88
CA PHE A 77 -8.58 3.99 -1.44
C PHE A 77 -7.58 3.52 -0.38
N PHE A 78 -7.02 4.46 0.38
CA PHE A 78 -6.02 4.12 1.40
C PHE A 78 -6.62 3.37 2.60
N ARG A 79 -7.90 3.55 2.89
CA ARG A 79 -8.60 2.71 3.88
C ARG A 79 -8.65 1.25 3.41
N LEU A 80 -8.95 1.02 2.15
CA LEU A 80 -8.96 -0.32 1.57
C LEU A 80 -7.55 -0.94 1.55
N VAL A 81 -6.53 -0.19 1.13
CA VAL A 81 -5.13 -0.64 1.15
C VAL A 81 -4.63 -0.92 2.56
N SER A 82 -5.19 -0.27 3.57
CA SER A 82 -4.85 -0.49 4.98
C SER A 82 -5.45 -1.76 5.56
N SER A 83 -6.25 -2.49 4.81
CA SER A 83 -6.84 -3.76 5.25
C SER A 83 -5.80 -4.89 5.29
N LYS A 84 -6.09 -5.92 6.07
CA LYS A 84 -5.16 -7.05 6.30
C LYS A 84 -4.67 -7.74 5.03
N GLY A 85 -5.48 -7.78 3.98
CA GLY A 85 -5.12 -8.43 2.72
C GLY A 85 -4.01 -7.72 1.95
N TRP A 86 -3.86 -6.41 2.13
CA TRP A 86 -2.92 -5.58 1.38
C TRP A 86 -1.66 -5.18 2.15
N LEU A 87 -1.66 -5.26 3.48
CA LEU A 87 -0.50 -4.85 4.28
C LEU A 87 0.55 -5.96 4.37
N ASP A 88 1.79 -5.57 4.19
CA ASP A 88 2.99 -6.35 4.49
C ASP A 88 3.59 -5.84 5.79
N TYR A 89 3.39 -6.60 6.87
CA TYR A 89 3.86 -6.18 8.19
C TYR A 89 5.39 -6.28 8.36
N GLU A 90 6.07 -6.99 7.47
CA GLU A 90 7.52 -7.18 7.48
C GLU A 90 8.24 -6.37 6.41
N TYR A 91 7.56 -5.40 5.80
CA TYR A 91 8.13 -4.61 4.73
C TYR A 91 9.35 -3.80 5.20
N ASP A 92 10.35 -3.71 4.33
CA ASP A 92 11.47 -2.78 4.46
C ASP A 92 11.15 -1.51 3.66
N PRO A 93 11.08 -0.33 4.31
CA PRO A 93 10.70 0.91 3.61
C PRO A 93 11.64 1.31 2.48
N GLU A 94 12.95 1.11 2.66
CA GLU A 94 13.93 1.46 1.64
C GLU A 94 13.80 0.53 0.43
N GLN A 95 13.70 -0.76 0.66
CA GLN A 95 13.48 -1.74 -0.39
C GLN A 95 12.17 -1.47 -1.16
N ALA A 96 11.08 -1.21 -0.44
CA ALA A 96 9.79 -0.89 -1.04
C ALA A 96 9.86 0.34 -1.94
N TYR A 97 10.57 1.38 -1.49
CA TYR A 97 10.74 2.59 -2.28
C TYR A 97 11.60 2.37 -3.53
N GLN A 98 12.68 1.58 -3.42
CA GLN A 98 13.48 1.20 -4.57
C GLN A 98 12.67 0.42 -5.60
N MET A 99 11.80 -0.49 -5.15
CA MET A 99 10.88 -1.22 -6.02
C MET A 99 9.92 -0.29 -6.76
N LEU A 100 9.31 0.67 -6.06
CA LEU A 100 8.40 1.66 -6.66
C LEU A 100 9.05 2.51 -7.74
N LYS A 101 10.33 2.84 -7.57
CA LYS A 101 11.08 3.64 -8.55
C LYS A 101 11.49 2.86 -9.79
N ASP A 102 11.54 1.56 -9.70
CA ASP A 102 11.91 0.68 -10.82
C ASP A 102 10.66 0.29 -11.62
N GLU A 103 10.40 1.05 -12.68
CA GLU A 103 9.22 0.83 -13.52
C GLU A 103 9.18 -0.55 -14.16
N ASP A 104 10.33 -1.12 -14.53
CA ASP A 104 10.41 -2.45 -15.12
C ASP A 104 10.08 -3.53 -14.09
N LEU A 105 10.52 -3.35 -12.85
CA LEU A 105 10.15 -4.24 -11.75
C LEU A 105 8.64 -4.21 -11.50
N VAL A 106 8.05 -3.01 -11.45
CA VAL A 106 6.60 -2.86 -11.22
C VAL A 106 5.79 -3.58 -12.29
N LYS A 107 6.18 -3.50 -13.56
CA LYS A 107 5.50 -4.17 -14.68
C LYS A 107 5.43 -5.69 -14.55
N THR A 108 6.34 -6.29 -13.82
CA THR A 108 6.41 -7.75 -13.62
C THR A 108 6.25 -8.17 -12.16
N ALA A 109 5.87 -7.24 -11.30
CA ALA A 109 5.78 -7.47 -9.87
C ALA A 109 4.76 -8.57 -9.53
N SER A 110 5.12 -9.39 -8.54
CA SER A 110 4.21 -10.35 -7.91
C SER A 110 3.24 -9.65 -6.95
N LEU A 111 2.18 -10.33 -6.56
CA LEU A 111 1.27 -9.79 -5.53
C LEU A 111 1.98 -9.50 -4.21
N SER A 112 2.95 -10.31 -3.83
CA SER A 112 3.75 -10.09 -2.63
C SER A 112 4.55 -8.79 -2.73
N GLN A 113 5.19 -8.53 -3.87
CA GLN A 113 5.92 -7.28 -4.12
C GLN A 113 4.97 -6.08 -4.15
N ILE A 114 3.79 -6.22 -4.72
CA ILE A 114 2.77 -5.16 -4.74
C ILE A 114 2.31 -4.82 -3.33
N LYS A 115 2.09 -5.82 -2.47
CA LYS A 115 1.76 -5.58 -1.06
C LYS A 115 2.85 -4.76 -0.35
N THR A 116 4.10 -5.10 -0.57
CA THR A 116 5.25 -4.37 -0.01
C THR A 116 5.24 -2.91 -0.47
N MET A 117 5.08 -2.67 -1.75
CA MET A 117 5.02 -1.32 -2.32
C MET A 117 3.82 -0.51 -1.80
N LEU A 118 2.63 -1.11 -1.77
CA LEU A 118 1.43 -0.45 -1.25
C LEU A 118 1.55 -0.13 0.25
N THR A 119 2.20 -0.99 1.02
CA THR A 119 2.45 -0.74 2.44
C THR A 119 3.32 0.49 2.65
N PHE A 120 4.35 0.68 1.83
CA PHE A 120 5.14 1.91 1.84
C PHE A 120 4.27 3.13 1.55
N CYS A 121 3.42 3.06 0.52
CA CYS A 121 2.54 4.16 0.15
C CYS A 121 1.58 4.55 1.28
N VAL A 122 1.02 3.56 1.98
CA VAL A 122 0.12 3.80 3.12
C VAL A 122 0.84 4.42 4.31
N ARG A 123 1.94 3.80 4.72
CA ARG A 123 2.60 4.13 5.99
C ARG A 123 3.42 5.40 5.93
N GLY A 124 3.83 5.83 4.76
CA GLY A 124 4.61 7.05 4.58
C GLY A 124 3.90 8.30 5.09
N GLU A 125 2.58 8.33 5.11
CA GLU A 125 1.79 9.45 5.65
C GLU A 125 2.08 9.73 7.12
N ARG A 126 2.46 8.72 7.90
CA ARG A 126 2.83 8.88 9.32
C ARG A 126 4.09 9.73 9.52
N PHE A 127 4.90 9.83 8.50
CA PHE A 127 6.21 10.51 8.55
C PHE A 127 6.24 11.78 7.71
N SER A 128 5.29 11.94 6.79
CA SER A 128 5.25 13.08 5.86
C SER A 128 3.82 13.36 5.44
N ASP A 129 3.26 14.44 5.94
CA ASP A 129 1.93 14.90 5.56
C ASP A 129 1.88 15.17 4.04
N GLY A 130 0.85 14.67 3.38
CA GLY A 130 0.72 14.78 1.93
C GLY A 130 1.36 13.65 1.14
N HIS A 131 1.94 12.65 1.81
CA HIS A 131 2.59 11.52 1.16
C HIS A 131 1.64 10.73 0.24
N TRP A 132 0.41 10.51 0.67
CA TRP A 132 -0.59 9.84 -0.18
C TRP A 132 -0.83 10.59 -1.49
N GLY A 133 -0.98 11.89 -1.42
CA GLY A 133 -1.13 12.74 -2.60
C GLY A 133 0.08 12.63 -3.52
N GLN A 134 1.27 12.67 -2.96
CA GLN A 134 2.52 12.53 -3.71
C GLN A 134 2.61 11.18 -4.42
N MET A 135 2.25 10.09 -3.77
CA MET A 135 2.27 8.75 -4.37
C MET A 135 1.31 8.64 -5.57
N ILE A 136 0.18 9.33 -5.51
CA ILE A 136 -0.77 9.40 -6.62
C ILE A 136 -0.25 10.30 -7.75
N GLU A 137 0.17 11.51 -7.42
CA GLU A 137 0.61 12.51 -8.41
C GLU A 137 1.87 12.10 -9.18
N GLU A 138 2.83 11.47 -8.51
CA GLU A 138 4.04 10.93 -9.14
C GLU A 138 3.80 9.65 -9.95
N GLY A 139 2.59 9.12 -9.94
CA GLY A 139 2.20 7.97 -10.76
C GLY A 139 2.59 6.60 -10.19
N TYR A 140 3.09 6.53 -8.96
CA TYR A 140 3.41 5.25 -8.32
C TYR A 140 2.18 4.38 -8.15
N ILE A 141 1.10 4.95 -7.63
CA ILE A 141 -0.18 4.24 -7.47
C ILE A 141 -0.73 3.81 -8.82
N ARG A 142 -0.64 4.64 -9.85
CA ARG A 142 -1.10 4.28 -11.19
C ARG A 142 -0.41 3.01 -11.70
N ARG A 143 0.92 2.98 -11.67
CA ARG A 143 1.68 1.83 -12.15
C ARG A 143 1.38 0.54 -11.40
N VAL A 144 1.22 0.64 -10.08
CA VAL A 144 0.84 -0.51 -9.26
C VAL A 144 -0.57 -1.01 -9.62
N LEU A 145 -1.54 -0.12 -9.77
CA LEU A 145 -2.91 -0.49 -10.14
C LEU A 145 -2.99 -1.06 -11.56
N GLU A 146 -2.22 -0.52 -12.50
CA GLU A 146 -2.11 -1.07 -13.86
C GLU A 146 -1.56 -2.50 -13.84
N ARG A 147 -0.53 -2.76 -13.03
CA ARG A 147 0.00 -4.12 -12.86
C ARG A 147 -1.03 -5.06 -12.22
N LEU A 148 -1.77 -4.60 -11.23
CA LEU A 148 -2.86 -5.36 -10.62
C LEU A 148 -3.97 -5.69 -11.64
N ASP A 149 -4.26 -4.76 -12.52
CA ASP A 149 -5.24 -4.98 -13.59
C ASP A 149 -4.80 -6.10 -14.55
N GLU A 150 -3.51 -6.15 -14.90
CA GLU A 150 -2.95 -7.27 -15.68
C GLU A 150 -3.05 -8.61 -14.94
N ILE A 151 -2.69 -8.64 -13.65
CA ILE A 151 -2.81 -9.84 -12.82
C ILE A 151 -4.27 -10.32 -12.75
N LYS A 152 -5.21 -9.39 -12.64
CA LYS A 152 -6.64 -9.69 -12.68
C LYS A 152 -7.04 -10.44 -13.97
N TRP A 153 -6.58 -9.94 -15.12
CA TRP A 153 -6.83 -10.58 -16.41
C TRP A 153 -6.17 -11.96 -16.52
N GLU A 154 -4.95 -12.11 -16.09
CA GLU A 154 -4.24 -13.38 -16.06
C GLU A 154 -5.01 -14.43 -15.23
N ARG A 155 -5.47 -14.07 -14.03
CA ARG A 155 -6.24 -14.95 -13.16
C ARG A 155 -7.60 -15.34 -13.72
N ARG A 156 -8.28 -14.41 -14.38
CA ARG A 156 -9.56 -14.70 -15.02
C ARG A 156 -9.43 -15.71 -16.17
N LYS A 157 -8.35 -15.64 -16.94
CA LYS A 157 -8.04 -16.62 -18.00
C LYS A 157 -7.81 -18.01 -17.46
N ASP A 158 -7.15 -18.13 -16.30
CA ASP A 158 -6.88 -19.43 -15.68
C ASP A 158 -8.13 -20.11 -15.13
N HIS A 159 -9.23 -19.37 -14.96
CA HIS A 159 -10.52 -19.87 -14.46
C HIS A 159 -11.60 -20.03 -15.52
N SER A 160 -11.29 -19.74 -16.78
CA SER A 160 -12.22 -19.91 -17.92
C SER A 160 -12.01 -21.20 -18.69
#